data_6de2dd899f7eed4d7072f9a6375399d5
#
_entry.id   6de2dd899f7eed4d7072f9a6375399d5
#
_cell.length_a   1.000
_cell.length_b   1.000
_cell.length_c   1.000
_cell.angle_alpha   90.00
_cell.angle_beta   90.00
_cell.angle_gamma   90.00
#
_symmetry.space_group_name_H-M   'P 1'
#
loop_
_entity.id
_entity.type
_entity.pdbx_description
1 polymer ?
#
loop_
_entity_poly.entity_id
_entity_poly.type
_entity_poly.pdbx_seq_one_letter_code
_entity_poly.pdbx_strand_id
1 'polypeptide(L)'
;MSSYAWSAVQDAPVEVLFPGIRARPLWRGPGGAQAIVLEIDPGSCWQGIDVHDPGPEEVFVVAGTFNDGIRDYPAGSFIHAPAGSSHVPQSVTGCTLFVFYPEG
;
A
#
# COMPACT_ATOMS: atom_id res chain seq x y z
N MET A 1 13.15 11.09 -27.02
CA MET A 1 13.82 10.64 -25.80
C MET A 1 12.88 10.74 -24.64
N SER A 2 12.76 9.68 -23.87
CA SER A 2 11.94 9.71 -22.67
C SER A 2 12.75 10.22 -21.48
N SER A 3 12.10 10.88 -20.55
CA SER A 3 12.71 11.34 -19.32
C SER A 3 12.17 10.51 -18.15
N TYR A 4 12.94 10.48 -17.08
CA TYR A 4 12.50 9.82 -15.86
C TYR A 4 11.35 10.59 -15.21
N ALA A 5 10.37 9.87 -14.68
CA ALA A 5 9.42 10.40 -13.72
C ALA A 5 9.91 9.99 -12.33
N TRP A 6 9.87 10.91 -11.38
CA TRP A 6 10.28 10.61 -10.02
C TRP A 6 9.52 11.45 -9.02
N SER A 7 9.45 10.96 -7.79
CA SER A 7 8.83 11.66 -6.68
C SER A 7 9.49 11.21 -5.39
N ALA A 8 9.29 11.99 -4.33
CA ALA A 8 9.78 11.64 -3.00
C ALA A 8 8.58 11.57 -2.05
N VAL A 9 8.60 10.60 -1.15
CA VAL A 9 7.49 10.37 -0.21
C VAL A 9 7.17 11.61 0.60
N GLN A 10 8.19 12.31 1.09
CA GLN A 10 8.01 13.48 1.95
C GLN A 10 7.33 14.65 1.24
N ASP A 11 7.38 14.69 -0.09
CA ASP A 11 6.77 15.75 -0.90
C ASP A 11 5.43 15.32 -1.52
N ALA A 12 5.04 14.07 -1.35
CA ALA A 12 3.81 13.55 -1.91
C ALA A 12 2.59 14.07 -1.15
N PRO A 13 1.44 14.26 -1.82
CA PRO A 13 0.21 14.58 -1.11
C PRO A 13 -0.18 13.45 -0.16
N VAL A 14 -0.92 13.79 0.90
CA VAL A 14 -1.41 12.82 1.88
C VAL A 14 -2.90 12.63 1.69
N GLU A 15 -3.32 11.39 1.47
CA GLU A 15 -4.73 11.01 1.41
C GLU A 15 -5.05 10.17 2.65
N VAL A 16 -5.86 10.70 3.56
CA VAL A 16 -6.30 9.96 4.73
C VAL A 16 -7.42 9.03 4.28
N LEU A 17 -7.22 7.72 4.42
CA LEU A 17 -8.19 6.69 4.03
C LEU A 17 -9.11 6.33 5.19
N PHE A 18 -8.52 6.13 6.36
CA PHE A 18 -9.19 5.86 7.63
C PHE A 18 -8.38 6.51 8.75
N PRO A 19 -8.92 6.63 9.97
CA PRO A 19 -8.10 7.09 11.09
C PRO A 19 -6.83 6.25 11.25
N GLY A 20 -5.67 6.89 11.20
CA GLY A 20 -4.38 6.23 11.31
C GLY A 20 -3.88 5.53 10.05
N ILE A 21 -4.60 5.58 8.94
CA ILE A 21 -4.18 4.96 7.67
C ILE A 21 -4.22 6.02 6.57
N ARG A 22 -3.07 6.24 5.91
CA ARG A 22 -2.94 7.24 4.86
C ARG A 22 -2.11 6.73 3.70
N ALA A 23 -2.44 7.20 2.51
CA ALA A 23 -1.71 6.92 1.30
C ALA A 23 -0.96 8.16 0.83
N ARG A 24 0.23 7.95 0.28
CA ARG A 24 1.03 8.97 -0.38
C ARG A 24 1.24 8.52 -1.83
N PRO A 25 0.48 9.06 -2.78
CA PRO A 25 0.68 8.71 -4.19
C PRO A 25 2.05 9.17 -4.68
N LEU A 26 2.76 8.27 -5.38
CA LEU A 26 4.09 8.54 -5.92
C LEU A 26 4.09 8.65 -7.44
N TRP A 27 3.27 7.86 -8.12
CA TRP A 27 3.28 7.79 -9.58
C TRP A 27 1.98 7.19 -10.09
N ARG A 28 1.52 7.71 -11.22
CA ARG A 28 0.41 7.14 -11.99
C ARG A 28 0.88 6.95 -13.41
N GLY A 29 0.62 5.77 -13.96
CA GLY A 29 1.03 5.40 -15.30
C GLY A 29 -0.13 5.00 -16.18
N PRO A 30 0.18 4.52 -17.39
CA PRO A 30 -0.85 4.09 -18.35
C PRO A 30 -1.60 2.86 -17.82
N GLY A 31 -2.85 2.70 -18.27
CA GLY A 31 -3.66 1.54 -17.90
C GLY A 31 -4.11 1.52 -16.43
N GLY A 32 -4.10 2.66 -15.77
CA GLY A 32 -4.49 2.75 -14.37
C GLY A 32 -3.37 2.39 -13.38
N ALA A 33 -2.15 2.10 -13.86
CA ALA A 33 -1.04 1.77 -12.99
C ALA A 33 -0.75 2.87 -11.98
N GLN A 34 -0.41 2.50 -10.76
CA GLN A 34 -0.03 3.47 -9.73
C GLN A 34 0.90 2.87 -8.69
N ALA A 35 1.77 3.73 -8.16
CA ALA A 35 2.65 3.41 -7.06
C ALA A 35 2.33 4.35 -5.89
N ILE A 36 2.18 3.79 -4.70
CA ILE A 36 1.91 4.57 -3.49
C ILE A 36 2.77 4.08 -2.34
N VAL A 37 2.90 4.92 -1.32
CA VAL A 37 3.31 4.48 0.02
C VAL A 37 2.08 4.50 0.91
N LEU A 38 1.84 3.41 1.61
CA LEU A 38 0.77 3.31 2.59
C LEU A 38 1.38 3.30 3.98
N GLU A 39 0.89 4.18 4.85
CA GLU A 39 1.37 4.29 6.21
C GLU A 39 0.24 3.93 7.16
N ILE A 40 0.49 3.00 8.06
CA ILE A 40 -0.46 2.54 9.06
C ILE A 40 0.12 2.86 10.44
N ASP A 41 -0.57 3.70 11.21
CA ASP A 41 -0.15 4.05 12.56
C ASP A 41 -0.35 2.86 13.51
N PRO A 42 0.40 2.80 14.62
CA PRO A 42 0.23 1.73 15.59
C PRO A 42 -1.23 1.58 16.05
N GLY A 43 -1.74 0.35 16.01
CA GLY A 43 -3.09 0.02 16.44
C GLY A 43 -4.20 0.34 15.45
N SER A 44 -3.86 0.81 14.25
CA SER A 44 -4.87 1.17 13.24
C SER A 44 -5.26 -0.02 12.40
N CYS A 45 -6.53 -0.04 11.96
CA CYS A 45 -7.10 -1.11 11.18
C CYS A 45 -8.02 -0.53 10.09
N TRP A 46 -7.91 -1.11 8.90
CA TRP A 46 -8.80 -0.81 7.77
C TRP A 46 -10.25 -1.07 8.16
N GLN A 47 -11.15 -0.20 7.75
CA GLN A 47 -12.58 -0.36 8.04
C GLN A 47 -13.24 -1.10 6.89
N GLY A 48 -13.61 -2.36 7.13
CA GLY A 48 -14.16 -3.23 6.11
C GLY A 48 -13.09 -4.10 5.47
N ILE A 49 -13.37 -4.58 4.28
CA ILE A 49 -12.50 -5.48 3.52
C ILE A 49 -12.00 -4.75 2.29
N ASP A 50 -10.69 -4.80 2.06
CA ASP A 50 -10.06 -4.25 0.86
C ASP A 50 -9.95 -5.34 -0.19
N VAL A 51 -10.70 -5.17 -1.29
CA VAL A 51 -10.73 -6.12 -2.41
C VAL A 51 -9.85 -5.59 -3.53
N HIS A 52 -8.97 -6.45 -4.08
CA HIS A 52 -8.06 -6.09 -5.15
C HIS A 52 -8.76 -6.22 -6.51
N ASP A 53 -9.17 -5.09 -7.06
CA ASP A 53 -9.93 -5.01 -8.31
C ASP A 53 -9.63 -3.66 -8.98
N PRO A 54 -9.30 -3.60 -10.28
CA PRO A 54 -9.40 -4.66 -11.30
C PRO A 54 -8.22 -5.62 -11.34
N GLY A 55 -7.07 -5.27 -10.79
CA GLY A 55 -5.85 -6.06 -10.91
C GLY A 55 -5.24 -6.44 -9.58
N PRO A 56 -4.05 -7.03 -9.60
CA PRO A 56 -3.34 -7.43 -8.40
C PRO A 56 -2.74 -6.24 -7.66
N GLU A 57 -2.31 -6.49 -6.44
CA GLU A 57 -1.56 -5.56 -5.61
C GLU A 57 -0.23 -6.18 -5.24
N GLU A 58 0.85 -5.44 -5.49
CA GLU A 58 2.21 -5.86 -5.11
C GLU A 58 2.65 -5.01 -3.93
N VAL A 59 3.05 -5.65 -2.84
CA VAL A 59 3.36 -4.97 -1.58
C VAL A 59 4.76 -5.32 -1.11
N PHE A 60 5.51 -4.32 -0.71
CA PHE A 60 6.77 -4.50 0.00
C PHE A 60 6.68 -3.81 1.36
N VAL A 61 6.95 -4.55 2.43
CA VAL A 61 6.94 -4.00 3.78
C VAL A 61 8.28 -3.30 4.03
N VAL A 62 8.24 -1.97 4.03
CA VAL A 62 9.45 -1.15 4.17
C VAL A 62 9.92 -1.08 5.62
N ALA A 63 8.98 -0.93 6.55
CA ALA A 63 9.28 -0.79 7.98
C ALA A 63 8.10 -1.29 8.81
N GLY A 64 8.37 -1.73 10.01
CA GLY A 64 7.35 -2.21 10.93
C GLY A 64 6.86 -3.61 10.58
N THR A 65 5.67 -3.95 11.07
CA THR A 65 5.03 -5.24 10.82
C THR A 65 3.63 -5.02 10.29
N PHE A 66 3.39 -5.52 9.08
CA PHE A 66 2.07 -5.46 8.43
C PHE A 66 1.27 -6.72 8.76
N ASN A 67 -0.04 -6.56 8.99
CA ASN A 67 -0.95 -7.67 9.17
C ASN A 67 -2.09 -7.54 8.16
N ASP A 68 -2.43 -8.64 7.48
CA ASP A 68 -3.48 -8.66 6.44
C ASP A 68 -4.84 -9.12 6.96
N GLY A 69 -4.96 -9.28 8.27
CA GLY A 69 -6.14 -9.84 8.94
C GLY A 69 -5.97 -11.30 9.30
N ILE A 70 -4.93 -11.97 8.79
CA ILE A 70 -4.68 -13.40 9.01
C ILE A 70 -3.29 -13.63 9.60
N ARG A 71 -2.26 -12.96 9.08
CA ARG A 71 -0.89 -13.19 9.52
C ARG A 71 -0.07 -11.91 9.49
N ASP A 72 1.05 -11.92 10.23
CA ASP A 72 2.02 -10.85 10.25
C ASP A 72 3.08 -11.03 9.16
N TYR A 73 3.51 -9.89 8.61
CA TYR A 73 4.61 -9.82 7.64
C TYR A 73 5.63 -8.82 8.18
N PRO A 74 6.85 -9.25 8.50
CA PRO A 74 7.88 -8.35 8.97
C PRO A 74 8.43 -7.45 7.85
N ALA A 75 9.16 -6.40 8.23
CA ALA A 75 9.87 -5.56 7.28
C ALA A 75 10.76 -6.41 6.37
N GLY A 76 10.79 -6.08 5.09
CA GLY A 76 11.49 -6.84 4.06
C GLY A 76 10.64 -7.91 3.39
N SER A 77 9.38 -8.08 3.78
CA SER A 77 8.47 -9.03 3.13
C SER A 77 7.97 -8.48 1.80
N PHE A 78 7.84 -9.37 0.81
CA PHE A 78 7.13 -9.10 -0.43
C PHE A 78 5.85 -9.92 -0.47
N ILE A 79 4.75 -9.29 -0.87
CA ILE A 79 3.44 -9.93 -0.94
C ILE A 79 2.87 -9.66 -2.33
N HIS A 80 2.51 -10.73 -3.04
CA HIS A 80 1.71 -10.63 -4.26
C HIS A 80 0.27 -11.00 -3.90
N ALA A 81 -0.64 -10.04 -4.03
CA ALA A 81 -2.06 -10.25 -3.82
C ALA A 81 -2.75 -10.29 -5.18
N PRO A 82 -3.21 -11.46 -5.64
CA PRO A 82 -3.79 -11.57 -6.97
C PRO A 82 -5.10 -10.80 -7.10
N ALA A 83 -5.47 -10.46 -8.34
CA ALA A 83 -6.75 -9.83 -8.62
C ALA A 83 -7.89 -10.66 -8.03
N GLY A 84 -8.87 -10.01 -7.41
CA GLY A 84 -10.01 -10.66 -6.76
C GLY A 84 -9.74 -11.12 -5.34
N SER A 85 -8.49 -11.10 -4.89
CA SER A 85 -8.18 -11.41 -3.49
C SER A 85 -8.57 -10.24 -2.58
N SER A 86 -8.60 -10.48 -1.28
CA SER A 86 -8.99 -9.47 -0.31
C SER A 86 -8.19 -9.59 0.97
N HIS A 87 -8.12 -8.50 1.71
CA HIS A 87 -7.48 -8.46 3.02
C HIS A 87 -8.07 -7.35 3.90
N VAL A 88 -7.63 -7.32 5.16
CA VAL A 88 -7.96 -6.24 6.09
C VAL A 88 -6.62 -5.67 6.59
N PRO A 89 -6.10 -4.62 5.93
CA PRO A 89 -4.82 -4.03 6.32
C PRO A 89 -4.85 -3.46 7.73
N GLN A 90 -3.84 -3.80 8.51
CA GLN A 90 -3.73 -3.35 9.90
C GLN A 90 -2.31 -3.52 10.41
N SER A 91 -1.99 -2.89 11.53
CA SER A 91 -0.71 -3.07 12.18
C SER A 91 -0.81 -2.70 13.65
N VAL A 92 -0.35 -3.59 14.53
CA VAL A 92 -0.31 -3.30 15.97
C VAL A 92 0.79 -2.29 16.27
N THR A 93 1.96 -2.47 15.68
CA THR A 93 3.14 -1.65 15.96
C THR A 93 3.32 -0.48 15.00
N GLY A 94 2.50 -0.40 13.96
CA GLY A 94 2.67 0.53 12.86
C GLY A 94 3.54 -0.05 11.76
N CYS A 95 3.31 0.37 10.53
CA CYS A 95 4.12 -0.06 9.40
C CYS A 95 4.08 0.94 8.25
N THR A 96 5.05 0.80 7.37
CA THR A 96 5.13 1.53 6.11
C THR A 96 5.25 0.51 5.00
N LEU A 97 4.37 0.62 4.00
CA LEU A 97 4.33 -0.26 2.85
C LEU A 97 4.62 0.53 1.57
N PHE A 98 5.36 -0.08 0.66
CA PHE A 98 5.35 0.34 -0.73
C PHE A 98 4.36 -0.55 -1.47
N VAL A 99 3.44 0.05 -2.22
CA VAL A 99 2.39 -0.67 -2.91
C VAL A 99 2.38 -0.29 -4.38
N PHE A 100 2.35 -1.28 -5.26
CA PHE A 100 2.24 -1.08 -6.69
C PHE A 100 1.00 -1.79 -7.22
N TYR A 101 0.20 -1.04 -7.97
CA TYR A 101 -0.98 -1.54 -8.66
C TYR A 101 -0.71 -1.46 -10.15
N PRO A 102 -0.40 -2.56 -10.84
CA PRO A 102 -0.10 -2.51 -12.28
C PRO A 102 -1.31 -2.16 -13.14
N GLU A 103 -2.50 -2.38 -12.64
CA GLU A 103 -3.75 -2.14 -13.37
C GLU A 103 -4.72 -1.19 -12.64
N GLY A 104 -4.30 -0.66 -11.54
CA GLY A 104 -5.15 0.26 -10.77
C GLY A 104 -5.84 -0.32 -9.56
#